data_b21bc7c823f0bea09f762b4729fcaca8
#
_entry.id   b21bc7c823f0bea09f762b4729fcaca8
#
_cell.length_a   1.000
_cell.length_b   1.000
_cell.length_c   1.000
_cell.angle_alpha   90.00
_cell.angle_beta   90.00
_cell.angle_gamma   90.00
#
_symmetry.space_group_name_H-M   'P 1'
#
loop_
_entity.id
_entity.type
_entity.pdbx_description
1 polymer ?
#
loop_
_entity_poly.entity_id
_entity_poly.type
_entity_poly.pdbx_seq_one_letter_code
_entity_poly.pdbx_strand_id
1 'polypeptide(L)'
;VSYSYKGVLGTLSLVLGGPKMATFLKKTSKEEHKLEPWKILVVDDEPDVHAVTSVVARDITFLNRPVKVYSAYSGAEAIEILKSVPNIALAIIDVVMETEHAGLEVVRFVREELHDERMRLVIRTGQPGYAPPREIILKYDINDYREKSELSGNALYTLIVSKLREYKDYTTLDKQRLLLSKLAFLTSLVMDLKTDEDYVNFIEELFDGIAQILEIGVRANHRKESLTNHKFQKRIVWNFSEPDTSLEFRLRTGYSSVLHFTVTFSSGVEEYFRKILEVFLSDFILEVENNFISRDLTDTLYKIVYIISEVTETRSLETGEHVRRVGEIAKILATELGMEDLEAEYLEIAAMLHDVGKVGIPDSILMKPTQLSEEEFELMKRHTIIGYKILSTVDHPLFNMASTVALYHHENWDGTGYPRGLKGEEIPLCARIVSIIDFYDALRSDRVYRKAYSEEETLKFLHSSNGKKFDPKIFEAFMRKYDQIRKLYQ
;
A
#
# COMPACT_ATOMS: atom_id res chain seq x y z
N VAL A 1 -16.12 -18.03 -4.37
CA VAL A 1 -16.18 -17.56 -5.76
C VAL A 1 -14.95 -16.70 -5.94
N SER A 2 -13.87 -17.30 -6.45
CA SER A 2 -12.61 -16.61 -6.73
C SER A 2 -12.74 -15.89 -8.08
N TYR A 3 -12.85 -14.59 -8.08
CA TYR A 3 -12.69 -13.79 -9.28
C TYR A 3 -11.20 -13.60 -9.61
N SER A 4 -10.81 -14.12 -10.77
CA SER A 4 -9.46 -13.99 -11.31
C SER A 4 -9.20 -12.57 -11.82
N TYR A 5 -8.35 -11.83 -11.13
CA TYR A 5 -7.93 -10.44 -11.45
C TYR A 5 -6.92 -10.31 -12.61
N LYS A 6 -6.76 -11.34 -13.43
CA LYS A 6 -5.78 -11.31 -14.54
C LYS A 6 -6.09 -10.35 -15.69
N GLY A 7 -7.32 -9.83 -15.81
CA GLY A 7 -7.71 -8.91 -16.90
C GLY A 7 -7.36 -7.44 -16.64
N VAL A 8 -7.27 -7.02 -15.39
CA VAL A 8 -7.01 -5.61 -15.02
C VAL A 8 -5.51 -5.27 -14.99
N LEU A 9 -4.67 -6.25 -14.69
CA LEU A 9 -3.20 -6.07 -14.68
C LEU A 9 -2.58 -5.92 -16.09
N GLY A 10 -3.22 -6.42 -17.13
CA GLY A 10 -2.73 -6.30 -18.51
C GLY A 10 -2.84 -4.89 -19.10
N THR A 11 -3.85 -4.13 -18.69
CA THR A 11 -4.06 -2.74 -19.13
C THR A 11 -3.29 -1.72 -18.32
N LEU A 12 -2.97 -2.03 -17.06
CA LEU A 12 -2.16 -1.16 -16.18
C LEU A 12 -0.65 -1.21 -16.51
N SER A 13 -0.13 -2.31 -17.05
CA SER A 13 1.29 -2.41 -17.44
C SER A 13 1.64 -1.62 -18.71
N LEU A 14 0.65 -1.22 -19.50
CA LEU A 14 0.83 -0.37 -20.70
C LEU A 14 0.80 1.14 -20.37
N VAL A 15 0.37 1.53 -19.16
CA VAL A 15 0.34 2.93 -18.70
C VAL A 15 1.57 3.30 -17.86
N LEU A 16 2.34 2.31 -17.40
CA LEU A 16 3.58 2.52 -16.64
C LEU A 16 4.82 2.42 -17.56
N GLY A 17 4.88 3.23 -18.60
CA GLY A 17 6.06 3.41 -19.44
C GLY A 17 7.13 4.23 -18.72
N GLY A 18 8.34 3.68 -18.68
CA GLY A 18 9.52 4.03 -17.94
C GLY A 18 10.07 5.48 -18.04
N PRO A 19 11.25 5.74 -17.44
CA PRO A 19 11.71 7.07 -17.01
C PRO A 19 12.23 7.92 -18.17
N LYS A 20 11.43 8.87 -18.67
CA LYS A 20 11.86 10.03 -19.49
C LYS A 20 10.66 10.94 -19.77
N MET A 21 10.40 11.93 -18.91
CA MET A 21 9.71 13.16 -19.31
C MET A 21 9.91 14.30 -18.29
N ALA A 22 11.15 14.61 -18.04
CA ALA A 22 11.51 15.93 -17.53
C ALA A 22 11.88 16.80 -18.73
N THR A 23 10.94 17.41 -19.44
CA THR A 23 11.14 18.58 -20.29
C THR A 23 9.90 18.85 -21.17
N PHE A 24 8.82 19.38 -20.62
CA PHE A 24 7.79 20.06 -21.44
C PHE A 24 7.00 21.03 -20.54
N LEU A 25 7.64 22.14 -20.16
CA LEU A 25 6.92 23.33 -19.74
C LEU A 25 7.66 24.58 -20.25
N LYS A 26 7.41 24.91 -21.50
CA LYS A 26 7.64 26.25 -22.00
C LYS A 26 6.29 26.97 -22.10
N LYS A 27 6.22 28.11 -21.37
CA LYS A 27 5.33 29.26 -21.54
C LYS A 27 4.04 29.00 -22.31
N THR A 28 2.93 28.96 -21.61
CA THR A 28 1.63 29.31 -22.19
C THR A 28 1.25 30.71 -21.72
N SER A 29 1.13 31.62 -22.69
CA SER A 29 0.46 32.91 -22.63
C SER A 29 -0.97 32.77 -22.07
N LYS A 30 -1.47 33.85 -21.45
CA LYS A 30 -2.88 34.02 -21.08
C LYS A 30 -3.78 33.77 -22.29
N GLU A 31 -4.24 32.56 -22.49
CA GLU A 31 -5.40 32.24 -23.30
C GLU A 31 -6.54 31.90 -22.33
N GLU A 32 -7.64 32.66 -22.44
CA GLU A 32 -8.93 32.25 -21.87
C GLU A 32 -9.19 30.83 -22.33
N HIS A 33 -9.22 29.87 -21.42
CA HIS A 33 -9.59 28.48 -21.71
C HIS A 33 -11.06 28.45 -22.18
N LYS A 34 -11.29 28.66 -23.48
CA LYS A 34 -12.57 28.33 -24.11
C LYS A 34 -12.77 26.83 -23.92
N LEU A 35 -13.78 26.45 -23.14
CA LEU A 35 -14.21 25.07 -23.01
C LEU A 35 -14.40 24.44 -24.38
N GLU A 36 -13.81 23.29 -24.67
CA GLU A 36 -13.97 22.58 -25.94
C GLU A 36 -15.46 22.33 -26.23
N PRO A 37 -15.90 22.48 -27.47
CA PRO A 37 -17.29 22.24 -27.87
C PRO A 37 -17.65 20.75 -27.65
N TRP A 38 -18.93 20.50 -27.35
CA TRP A 38 -19.49 19.16 -27.46
C TRP A 38 -19.45 18.68 -28.88
N LYS A 39 -18.84 17.54 -29.17
CA LYS A 39 -18.72 16.98 -30.50
C LYS A 39 -19.86 16.00 -30.73
N ILE A 40 -20.62 16.20 -31.80
CA ILE A 40 -21.65 15.25 -32.27
C ILE A 40 -21.38 14.85 -33.72
N LEU A 41 -21.61 13.58 -34.02
CA LEU A 41 -21.49 13.02 -35.36
C LEU A 41 -22.89 12.77 -35.94
N VAL A 42 -23.12 13.19 -37.15
CA VAL A 42 -24.34 12.88 -37.93
C VAL A 42 -23.92 12.04 -39.11
N VAL A 43 -24.54 10.88 -39.25
CA VAL A 43 -24.27 9.92 -40.32
C VAL A 43 -25.57 9.68 -41.10
N ASP A 44 -25.69 10.23 -42.30
CA ASP A 44 -26.89 10.17 -43.11
C ASP A 44 -26.49 10.54 -44.54
N ASP A 45 -27.00 9.88 -45.57
CA ASP A 45 -26.71 10.17 -46.98
C ASP A 45 -27.52 11.36 -47.53
N GLU A 46 -28.52 11.84 -46.77
CA GLU A 46 -29.34 13.00 -47.16
C GLU A 46 -28.74 14.33 -46.67
N PRO A 47 -28.32 15.27 -47.59
CA PRO A 47 -27.74 16.57 -47.20
C PRO A 47 -28.66 17.45 -46.34
N ASP A 48 -29.97 17.33 -46.52
CA ASP A 48 -30.95 18.13 -45.78
C ASP A 48 -30.96 17.79 -44.31
N VAL A 49 -30.69 16.56 -43.92
CA VAL A 49 -30.56 16.11 -42.54
C VAL A 49 -29.42 16.81 -41.85
N HIS A 50 -28.27 16.90 -42.50
CA HIS A 50 -27.09 17.61 -41.98
C HIS A 50 -27.35 19.11 -41.81
N ALA A 51 -28.03 19.73 -42.82
CA ALA A 51 -28.39 21.15 -42.77
C ALA A 51 -29.30 21.45 -41.56
N VAL A 52 -30.38 20.69 -41.41
CA VAL A 52 -31.31 20.84 -40.28
C VAL A 52 -30.63 20.62 -38.94
N THR A 53 -29.83 19.56 -38.82
CA THR A 53 -29.12 19.26 -37.56
C THR A 53 -28.10 20.35 -37.23
N SER A 54 -27.39 20.90 -38.23
CA SER A 54 -26.44 21.99 -38.01
C SER A 54 -27.10 23.28 -37.57
N VAL A 55 -28.29 23.59 -38.07
CA VAL A 55 -29.08 24.77 -37.68
C VAL A 55 -29.52 24.61 -36.21
N VAL A 56 -30.09 23.47 -35.84
CA VAL A 56 -30.53 23.19 -34.46
C VAL A 56 -29.34 23.21 -33.47
N ALA A 57 -28.21 22.62 -33.86
CA ALA A 57 -27.04 22.52 -33.02
C ALA A 57 -26.38 23.87 -32.69
N ARG A 58 -26.49 24.86 -33.60
CA ARG A 58 -25.97 26.24 -33.38
C ARG A 58 -26.61 26.92 -32.19
N ASP A 59 -27.88 26.64 -31.91
CA ASP A 59 -28.63 27.25 -30.81
C ASP A 59 -28.43 26.51 -29.49
N ILE A 60 -27.67 25.39 -29.47
CA ILE A 60 -27.43 24.61 -28.27
C ILE A 60 -26.15 25.09 -27.59
N THR A 61 -26.31 25.56 -26.36
CA THR A 61 -25.22 25.72 -25.38
C THR A 61 -25.56 24.89 -24.18
N PHE A 62 -24.80 23.83 -23.96
CA PHE A 62 -24.98 22.93 -22.82
C PHE A 62 -23.78 23.03 -21.88
N LEU A 63 -24.01 23.38 -20.59
CA LEU A 63 -22.96 23.61 -19.56
C LEU A 63 -21.88 24.61 -20.05
N ASN A 64 -22.29 25.74 -20.63
CA ASN A 64 -21.45 26.80 -21.19
C ASN A 64 -20.52 26.35 -22.34
N ARG A 65 -20.83 25.22 -23.01
CA ARG A 65 -20.08 24.68 -24.12
C ARG A 65 -21.00 24.62 -25.35
N PRO A 66 -20.59 25.18 -26.51
CA PRO A 66 -21.33 25.06 -27.74
C PRO A 66 -21.26 23.62 -28.31
N VAL A 67 -22.10 23.31 -29.26
CA VAL A 67 -22.07 22.04 -29.97
C VAL A 67 -21.36 22.21 -31.31
N LYS A 68 -20.48 21.26 -31.68
CA LYS A 68 -19.85 21.15 -33.01
C LYS A 68 -20.33 19.88 -33.66
N VAL A 69 -20.90 20.03 -34.85
CA VAL A 69 -21.38 18.93 -35.68
C VAL A 69 -20.28 18.47 -36.64
N TYR A 70 -20.10 17.18 -36.73
CA TYR A 70 -19.32 16.47 -37.74
C TYR A 70 -20.31 15.73 -38.64
N SER A 71 -20.16 15.83 -39.95
CA SER A 71 -21.05 15.23 -40.94
C SER A 71 -20.34 14.11 -41.68
N ALA A 72 -21.00 12.97 -41.81
CA ALA A 72 -20.56 11.84 -42.62
C ALA A 72 -21.73 11.42 -43.53
N TYR A 73 -21.48 11.29 -44.81
CA TYR A 73 -22.48 10.97 -45.82
C TYR A 73 -22.48 9.48 -46.21
N SER A 74 -21.67 8.70 -45.51
CA SER A 74 -21.59 7.24 -45.64
C SER A 74 -21.04 6.61 -44.37
N GLY A 75 -21.23 5.30 -44.20
CA GLY A 75 -20.64 4.54 -43.10
C GLY A 75 -19.10 4.56 -43.10
N ALA A 76 -18.49 4.50 -44.28
CA ALA A 76 -17.05 4.59 -44.45
C ALA A 76 -16.48 5.93 -43.98
N GLU A 77 -17.11 7.04 -44.36
CA GLU A 77 -16.73 8.39 -43.92
C GLU A 77 -16.91 8.56 -42.38
N ALA A 78 -17.98 8.01 -41.83
CA ALA A 78 -18.20 8.01 -40.39
C ALA A 78 -17.06 7.32 -39.63
N ILE A 79 -16.60 6.16 -40.09
CA ILE A 79 -15.49 5.43 -39.50
C ILE A 79 -14.19 6.25 -39.54
N GLU A 80 -13.90 6.94 -40.66
CA GLU A 80 -12.72 7.81 -40.76
C GLU A 80 -12.76 9.00 -39.77
N ILE A 81 -13.95 9.61 -39.61
CA ILE A 81 -14.15 10.67 -38.61
C ILE A 81 -13.95 10.12 -37.19
N LEU A 82 -14.52 8.97 -36.90
CA LEU A 82 -14.40 8.32 -35.58
C LEU A 82 -12.96 7.98 -35.22
N LYS A 83 -12.12 7.61 -36.19
CA LYS A 83 -10.67 7.36 -35.97
C LYS A 83 -9.88 8.64 -35.71
N SER A 84 -10.29 9.76 -36.29
CA SER A 84 -9.53 11.02 -36.29
C SER A 84 -10.00 12.03 -35.23
N VAL A 85 -11.26 11.95 -34.82
CA VAL A 85 -11.88 12.91 -33.88
C VAL A 85 -12.18 12.21 -32.54
N PRO A 86 -11.39 12.46 -31.51
CA PRO A 86 -11.63 11.90 -30.18
C PRO A 86 -12.82 12.58 -29.48
N ASN A 87 -13.40 11.86 -28.50
CA ASN A 87 -14.41 12.38 -27.57
C ASN A 87 -15.69 12.89 -28.25
N ILE A 88 -16.21 12.14 -29.23
CA ILE A 88 -17.54 12.39 -29.78
C ILE A 88 -18.56 11.93 -28.73
N ALA A 89 -19.45 12.86 -28.34
CA ALA A 89 -20.41 12.61 -27.25
C ALA A 89 -21.67 11.88 -27.73
N LEU A 90 -22.08 12.14 -28.98
CA LEU A 90 -23.31 11.64 -29.59
C LEU A 90 -23.07 11.33 -31.06
N ALA A 91 -23.52 10.16 -31.51
CA ALA A 91 -23.65 9.86 -32.93
C ALA A 91 -25.13 9.60 -33.26
N ILE A 92 -25.64 10.32 -34.26
CA ILE A 92 -26.99 10.16 -34.83
C ILE A 92 -26.79 9.50 -36.19
N ILE A 93 -27.24 8.24 -36.33
CA ILE A 93 -26.86 7.37 -37.44
C ILE A 93 -28.11 6.88 -38.18
N ASP A 94 -28.16 7.06 -39.47
CA ASP A 94 -29.16 6.38 -40.30
C ASP A 94 -28.78 4.91 -40.50
N VAL A 95 -29.77 4.02 -40.48
CA VAL A 95 -29.55 2.58 -40.67
C VAL A 95 -29.22 2.28 -42.12
N VAL A 96 -29.99 2.85 -43.02
CA VAL A 96 -29.99 2.57 -44.47
C VAL A 96 -29.36 3.73 -45.20
N MET A 97 -28.22 3.53 -45.80
CA MET A 97 -27.48 4.48 -46.62
C MET A 97 -26.99 3.77 -47.89
N GLU A 98 -25.67 3.71 -48.12
CA GLU A 98 -25.06 2.99 -49.27
C GLU A 98 -25.35 1.48 -49.26
N THR A 99 -25.65 0.91 -48.09
CA THR A 99 -26.14 -0.46 -47.90
C THR A 99 -27.26 -0.49 -46.85
N GLU A 100 -28.06 -1.57 -46.84
CA GLU A 100 -29.16 -1.76 -45.88
C GLU A 100 -28.70 -1.82 -44.41
N HIS A 101 -27.39 -1.99 -44.19
CA HIS A 101 -26.82 -2.17 -42.85
C HIS A 101 -25.65 -1.24 -42.55
N ALA A 102 -25.36 -0.25 -43.42
CA ALA A 102 -24.19 0.63 -43.24
C ALA A 102 -24.17 1.33 -41.90
N GLY A 103 -25.29 1.80 -41.38
CA GLY A 103 -25.37 2.41 -40.04
C GLY A 103 -25.08 1.42 -38.89
N LEU A 104 -25.48 0.16 -39.02
CA LEU A 104 -25.18 -0.87 -38.01
C LEU A 104 -23.69 -1.27 -38.01
N GLU A 105 -23.01 -1.15 -39.18
CA GLU A 105 -21.56 -1.36 -39.23
C GLU A 105 -20.80 -0.25 -38.45
N VAL A 106 -21.27 0.99 -38.55
CA VAL A 106 -20.73 2.11 -37.75
C VAL A 106 -20.93 1.86 -36.23
N VAL A 107 -22.14 1.44 -35.86
CA VAL A 107 -22.44 1.09 -34.46
C VAL A 107 -21.51 -0.03 -33.95
N ARG A 108 -21.33 -1.08 -34.75
CA ARG A 108 -20.43 -2.18 -34.43
C ARG A 108 -19.00 -1.70 -34.27
N PHE A 109 -18.53 -0.86 -35.18
CA PHE A 109 -17.18 -0.28 -35.10
C PHE A 109 -16.96 0.50 -33.80
N VAL A 110 -17.93 1.31 -33.35
CA VAL A 110 -17.84 2.06 -32.10
C VAL A 110 -17.75 1.13 -30.91
N ARG A 111 -18.55 0.07 -30.83
CA ARG A 111 -18.63 -0.81 -29.66
C ARG A 111 -17.59 -1.93 -29.66
N GLU A 112 -17.30 -2.55 -30.81
CA GLU A 112 -16.43 -3.74 -30.92
C GLU A 112 -14.97 -3.39 -31.23
N GLU A 113 -14.70 -2.32 -32.00
CA GLU A 113 -13.35 -1.96 -32.43
C GLU A 113 -12.77 -0.78 -31.61
N LEU A 114 -13.55 0.31 -31.43
CA LEU A 114 -13.13 1.43 -30.57
C LEU A 114 -13.33 1.16 -29.08
N HIS A 115 -14.15 0.18 -28.72
CA HIS A 115 -14.54 -0.13 -27.33
C HIS A 115 -15.07 1.11 -26.58
N ASP A 116 -15.71 2.05 -27.30
CA ASP A 116 -16.27 3.26 -26.69
C ASP A 116 -17.70 3.02 -26.20
N GLU A 117 -17.86 2.79 -24.90
CA GLU A 117 -19.15 2.65 -24.21
C GLU A 117 -19.73 4.02 -23.81
N ARG A 118 -18.95 5.09 -23.86
CA ARG A 118 -19.35 6.43 -23.42
C ARG A 118 -20.18 7.15 -24.45
N MET A 119 -19.81 7.03 -25.72
CA MET A 119 -20.55 7.66 -26.85
C MET A 119 -22.01 7.21 -26.86
N ARG A 120 -22.92 8.17 -26.89
CA ARG A 120 -24.36 7.88 -27.04
C ARG A 120 -24.69 7.65 -28.50
N LEU A 121 -25.35 6.53 -28.78
CA LEU A 121 -25.72 6.12 -30.14
C LEU A 121 -27.22 6.24 -30.30
N VAL A 122 -27.66 7.03 -31.28
CA VAL A 122 -29.06 7.21 -31.67
C VAL A 122 -29.21 6.74 -33.09
N ILE A 123 -30.08 5.79 -33.30
CA ILE A 123 -30.40 5.26 -34.61
C ILE A 123 -31.63 6.03 -35.17
N ARG A 124 -31.53 6.43 -36.46
CA ARG A 124 -32.64 6.98 -37.22
C ARG A 124 -33.01 6.06 -38.38
N THR A 125 -34.25 6.03 -38.74
CA THR A 125 -34.72 5.33 -39.95
C THR A 125 -35.79 6.11 -40.66
N GLY A 126 -35.73 6.06 -42.01
CA GLY A 126 -36.76 6.64 -42.89
C GLY A 126 -37.92 5.69 -43.20
N GLN A 127 -37.81 4.40 -42.84
CA GLN A 127 -38.84 3.39 -43.18
C GLN A 127 -39.62 3.02 -41.90
N PRO A 128 -40.93 3.39 -41.82
CA PRO A 128 -41.80 2.97 -40.74
C PRO A 128 -41.86 1.45 -40.66
N GLY A 129 -41.51 0.89 -39.47
CA GLY A 129 -41.54 -0.57 -39.25
C GLY A 129 -40.21 -1.28 -39.46
N TYR A 130 -39.15 -0.63 -39.89
CA TYR A 130 -37.79 -1.20 -39.95
C TYR A 130 -37.00 -0.88 -38.67
N ALA A 131 -37.41 -1.52 -37.59
CA ALA A 131 -36.66 -1.43 -36.33
C ALA A 131 -35.56 -2.49 -36.33
N PRO A 132 -34.33 -2.14 -35.89
CA PRO A 132 -33.31 -3.17 -35.66
C PRO A 132 -33.84 -4.20 -34.67
N PRO A 133 -33.50 -5.49 -34.85
CA PRO A 133 -33.89 -6.54 -33.91
C PRO A 133 -33.54 -6.14 -32.47
N ARG A 134 -34.42 -6.45 -31.52
CA ARG A 134 -34.17 -6.15 -30.07
C ARG A 134 -32.83 -6.61 -29.60
N GLU A 135 -32.35 -7.74 -30.10
CA GLU A 135 -31.03 -8.30 -29.79
C GLU A 135 -29.88 -7.38 -30.19
N ILE A 136 -30.00 -6.65 -31.33
CA ILE A 136 -28.99 -5.68 -31.79
C ILE A 136 -28.97 -4.46 -30.86
N ILE A 137 -30.16 -3.96 -30.48
CA ILE A 137 -30.27 -2.83 -29.57
C ILE A 137 -29.60 -3.15 -28.23
N LEU A 138 -29.84 -4.34 -27.68
CA LEU A 138 -29.24 -4.78 -26.41
C LEU A 138 -27.75 -5.09 -26.53
N LYS A 139 -27.33 -5.76 -27.63
CA LYS A 139 -25.95 -6.15 -27.85
C LYS A 139 -25.02 -4.95 -27.96
N TYR A 140 -25.44 -3.91 -28.65
CA TYR A 140 -24.62 -2.72 -28.96
C TYR A 140 -24.93 -1.51 -28.07
N ASP A 141 -25.74 -1.67 -27.03
CA ASP A 141 -26.15 -0.56 -26.14
C ASP A 141 -26.54 0.69 -26.93
N ILE A 142 -27.53 0.53 -27.86
CA ILE A 142 -28.10 1.63 -28.63
C ILE A 142 -28.98 2.44 -27.67
N ASN A 143 -28.67 3.72 -27.52
CA ASN A 143 -29.27 4.57 -26.48
C ASN A 143 -30.63 5.16 -26.87
N ASP A 144 -30.96 5.20 -28.16
CA ASP A 144 -32.28 5.62 -28.62
C ASP A 144 -32.53 5.16 -30.06
N TYR A 145 -33.80 5.04 -30.45
CA TYR A 145 -34.25 4.75 -31.79
C TYR A 145 -35.39 5.69 -32.17
N ARG A 146 -35.31 6.35 -33.34
CA ARG A 146 -36.26 7.36 -33.80
C ARG A 146 -36.58 7.21 -35.28
N GLU A 147 -37.83 7.47 -35.65
CA GLU A 147 -38.19 7.68 -37.06
C GLU A 147 -37.77 9.06 -37.53
N LYS A 148 -37.32 9.19 -38.79
CA LYS A 148 -36.90 10.48 -39.36
C LYS A 148 -38.04 11.53 -39.28
N SER A 149 -39.29 11.10 -39.42
CA SER A 149 -40.51 11.94 -39.32
C SER A 149 -40.75 12.54 -37.93
N GLU A 150 -40.26 11.89 -36.86
CA GLU A 150 -40.46 12.33 -35.47
C GLU A 150 -39.49 13.44 -35.04
N LEU A 151 -38.39 13.65 -35.77
CA LEU A 151 -37.34 14.59 -35.40
C LEU A 151 -37.56 15.98 -36.07
N SER A 152 -38.64 16.67 -35.68
CA SER A 152 -38.77 18.11 -35.90
C SER A 152 -37.71 18.92 -35.13
N GLY A 153 -37.47 20.18 -35.47
CA GLY A 153 -36.43 21.02 -34.87
C GLY A 153 -36.39 20.99 -33.32
N ASN A 154 -37.57 21.08 -32.68
CA ASN A 154 -37.67 21.04 -31.22
C ASN A 154 -37.41 19.65 -30.64
N ALA A 155 -37.83 18.57 -31.30
CA ALA A 155 -37.59 17.21 -30.86
C ALA A 155 -36.09 16.86 -30.98
N LEU A 156 -35.44 17.30 -32.06
CA LEU A 156 -34.02 17.14 -32.31
C LEU A 156 -33.18 17.92 -31.27
N TYR A 157 -33.57 19.14 -30.94
CA TYR A 157 -32.97 19.93 -29.84
C TYR A 157 -33.01 19.17 -28.52
N THR A 158 -34.19 18.67 -28.14
CA THR A 158 -34.40 17.93 -26.90
C THR A 158 -33.59 16.64 -26.86
N LEU A 159 -33.55 15.91 -27.98
CA LEU A 159 -32.75 14.68 -28.11
C LEU A 159 -31.25 14.96 -27.88
N ILE A 160 -30.69 15.95 -28.59
CA ILE A 160 -29.27 16.30 -28.48
C ILE A 160 -28.93 16.66 -27.02
N VAL A 161 -29.69 17.57 -26.40
CA VAL A 161 -29.42 18.00 -25.01
C VAL A 161 -29.56 16.85 -24.03
N SER A 162 -30.55 15.96 -24.19
CA SER A 162 -30.72 14.78 -23.37
C SER A 162 -29.51 13.83 -23.48
N LYS A 163 -29.08 13.54 -24.71
CA LYS A 163 -27.96 12.62 -24.95
C LYS A 163 -26.62 13.21 -24.52
N LEU A 164 -26.41 14.51 -24.64
CA LEU A 164 -25.23 15.18 -24.06
C LEU A 164 -25.22 15.11 -22.56
N ARG A 165 -26.38 15.20 -21.88
CA ARG A 165 -26.49 14.99 -20.43
C ARG A 165 -26.15 13.56 -20.06
N GLU A 166 -26.74 12.57 -20.75
CA GLU A 166 -26.42 11.14 -20.52
C GLU A 166 -24.93 10.85 -20.71
N TYR A 167 -24.30 11.41 -21.76
CA TYR A 167 -22.85 11.27 -21.98
C TYR A 167 -22.04 11.87 -20.84
N LYS A 168 -22.38 13.08 -20.39
CA LYS A 168 -21.71 13.72 -19.26
C LYS A 168 -21.83 12.89 -17.98
N ASP A 169 -23.05 12.44 -17.68
CA ASP A 169 -23.31 11.68 -16.45
C ASP A 169 -22.53 10.35 -16.48
N TYR A 170 -22.52 9.66 -17.64
CA TYR A 170 -21.78 8.42 -17.81
C TYR A 170 -20.25 8.64 -17.66
N THR A 171 -19.72 9.65 -18.37
CA THR A 171 -18.28 9.96 -18.27
C THR A 171 -17.85 10.39 -16.87
N THR A 172 -18.73 11.09 -16.14
CA THR A 172 -18.50 11.45 -14.75
C THR A 172 -18.44 10.21 -13.86
N LEU A 173 -19.41 9.29 -14.01
CA LEU A 173 -19.43 8.01 -13.26
C LEU A 173 -18.21 7.14 -13.57
N ASP A 174 -17.79 7.07 -14.83
CA ASP A 174 -16.63 6.31 -15.26
C ASP A 174 -15.34 6.87 -14.63
N LYS A 175 -15.15 8.20 -14.67
CA LYS A 175 -14.05 8.87 -13.99
C LYS A 175 -14.06 8.62 -12.48
N GLN A 176 -15.25 8.64 -11.85
CA GLN A 176 -15.41 8.33 -10.43
C GLN A 176 -14.99 6.91 -10.10
N ARG A 177 -15.47 5.93 -10.87
CA ARG A 177 -15.14 4.53 -10.72
C ARG A 177 -13.63 4.30 -10.85
N LEU A 178 -13.01 4.91 -11.85
CA LEU A 178 -11.57 4.78 -12.10
C LEU A 178 -10.76 5.40 -10.94
N LEU A 179 -11.17 6.58 -10.45
CA LEU A 179 -10.54 7.22 -9.29
C LEU A 179 -10.64 6.34 -8.04
N LEU A 180 -11.84 5.85 -7.71
CA LEU A 180 -12.03 4.98 -6.54
C LEU A 180 -11.22 3.69 -6.65
N SER A 181 -11.14 3.09 -7.84
CA SER A 181 -10.31 1.91 -8.08
C SER A 181 -8.81 2.20 -7.85
N LYS A 182 -8.32 3.34 -8.34
CA LYS A 182 -6.93 3.77 -8.13
C LYS A 182 -6.66 4.03 -6.65
N LEU A 183 -7.56 4.73 -5.96
CA LEU A 183 -7.42 5.02 -4.53
C LEU A 183 -7.42 3.75 -3.69
N ALA A 184 -8.33 2.80 -3.97
CA ALA A 184 -8.38 1.51 -3.29
C ALA A 184 -7.09 0.68 -3.50
N PHE A 185 -6.52 0.70 -4.71
CA PHE A 185 -5.22 0.06 -4.96
C PHE A 185 -4.11 0.72 -4.14
N LEU A 186 -4.02 2.05 -4.17
CA LEU A 186 -3.00 2.78 -3.43
C LEU A 186 -3.10 2.58 -1.92
N THR A 187 -4.31 2.50 -1.37
CA THR A 187 -4.51 2.20 0.08
C THR A 187 -3.83 0.90 0.49
N SER A 188 -3.82 -0.13 -0.38
CA SER A 188 -3.16 -1.40 -0.07
C SER A 188 -1.63 -1.30 0.04
N LEU A 189 -1.01 -0.25 -0.49
CA LEU A 189 0.43 -0.05 -0.47
C LEU A 189 0.92 0.77 0.73
N VAL A 190 0.01 1.41 1.47
CA VAL A 190 0.39 2.35 2.56
C VAL A 190 1.15 1.66 3.68
N MET A 191 0.85 0.40 3.96
CA MET A 191 1.50 -0.38 5.02
C MET A 191 2.99 -0.64 4.75
N ASP A 192 3.40 -0.63 3.48
CA ASP A 192 4.79 -0.88 3.08
C ASP A 192 5.66 0.39 3.08
N LEU A 193 5.05 1.57 3.23
CA LEU A 193 5.76 2.84 3.23
C LEU A 193 6.52 3.03 4.56
N LYS A 194 7.83 3.27 4.48
CA LYS A 194 8.72 3.33 5.66
C LYS A 194 9.49 4.65 5.79
N THR A 195 9.82 5.28 4.68
CA THR A 195 10.67 6.47 4.64
C THR A 195 9.92 7.70 4.15
N ASP A 196 10.48 8.88 4.43
CA ASP A 196 9.95 10.15 3.89
C ASP A 196 9.89 10.11 2.34
N GLU A 197 10.87 9.47 1.70
CA GLU A 197 10.94 9.32 0.24
C GLU A 197 9.83 8.41 -0.28
N ASP A 198 9.52 7.32 0.41
CA ASP A 198 8.39 6.45 0.06
C ASP A 198 7.07 7.23 0.07
N TYR A 199 6.83 8.05 1.10
CA TYR A 199 5.63 8.89 1.19
C TYR A 199 5.57 9.94 0.09
N VAL A 200 6.70 10.56 -0.26
CA VAL A 200 6.76 11.54 -1.35
C VAL A 200 6.43 10.87 -2.68
N ASN A 201 7.10 9.77 -3.01
CA ASN A 201 6.86 9.03 -4.24
C ASN A 201 5.42 8.55 -4.36
N PHE A 202 4.84 8.06 -3.26
CA PHE A 202 3.44 7.65 -3.21
C PHE A 202 2.48 8.81 -3.53
N ILE A 203 2.69 9.97 -2.95
CA ILE A 203 1.86 11.16 -3.18
C ILE A 203 2.01 11.66 -4.63
N GLU A 204 3.22 11.66 -5.18
CA GLU A 204 3.45 12.01 -6.58
C GLU A 204 2.70 11.06 -7.52
N GLU A 205 2.82 9.74 -7.32
CA GLU A 205 2.08 8.74 -8.11
C GLU A 205 0.55 8.89 -7.99
N LEU A 206 0.06 9.18 -6.78
CA LEU A 206 -1.37 9.44 -6.54
C LEU A 206 -1.85 10.61 -7.41
N PHE A 207 -1.17 11.75 -7.35
CA PHE A 207 -1.62 12.96 -8.03
C PHE A 207 -1.37 12.93 -9.54
N ASP A 208 -0.35 12.22 -10.01
CA ASP A 208 -0.16 11.93 -11.43
C ASP A 208 -1.31 11.07 -11.97
N GLY A 209 -1.74 10.06 -11.23
CA GLY A 209 -2.91 9.26 -11.59
C GLY A 209 -4.20 10.07 -11.61
N ILE A 210 -4.39 10.99 -10.67
CA ILE A 210 -5.53 11.91 -10.63
C ILE A 210 -5.51 12.86 -11.83
N ALA A 211 -4.34 13.41 -12.17
CA ALA A 211 -4.15 14.27 -13.32
C ALA A 211 -4.61 13.60 -14.62
N GLN A 212 -4.25 12.34 -14.81
CA GLN A 212 -4.64 11.53 -15.97
C GLN A 212 -6.16 11.28 -16.01
N ILE A 213 -6.77 10.90 -14.87
CA ILE A 213 -8.21 10.58 -14.77
C ILE A 213 -9.05 11.83 -15.01
N LEU A 214 -8.67 12.96 -14.43
CA LEU A 214 -9.40 14.22 -14.53
C LEU A 214 -9.08 15.00 -15.83
N GLU A 215 -8.00 14.63 -16.53
CA GLU A 215 -7.51 15.32 -17.72
C GLU A 215 -7.16 16.80 -17.45
N ILE A 216 -6.55 17.06 -16.28
CA ILE A 216 -6.11 18.38 -15.84
C ILE A 216 -4.64 18.37 -15.47
N GLY A 217 -3.98 19.52 -15.54
CA GLY A 217 -2.62 19.65 -15.05
C GLY A 217 -2.61 19.63 -13.52
N VAL A 218 -1.73 18.80 -12.93
CA VAL A 218 -1.51 18.75 -11.49
C VAL A 218 -0.03 18.91 -11.21
N ARG A 219 0.31 19.63 -10.15
CA ARG A 219 1.68 19.76 -9.65
C ARG A 219 1.69 19.55 -8.15
N ALA A 220 2.37 18.52 -7.69
CA ALA A 220 2.64 18.29 -6.28
C ALA A 220 4.02 18.87 -5.92
N ASN A 221 4.10 19.58 -4.80
CA ASN A 221 5.32 20.05 -4.19
C ASN A 221 5.31 19.64 -2.72
N HIS A 222 6.47 19.35 -2.16
CA HIS A 222 6.59 19.04 -0.75
C HIS A 222 7.74 19.79 -0.09
N ARG A 223 7.66 19.93 1.24
CA ARG A 223 8.76 20.41 2.09
C ARG A 223 8.72 19.66 3.41
N LYS A 224 9.91 19.41 3.96
CA LYS A 224 10.07 18.84 5.29
C LYS A 224 10.08 19.97 6.32
N GLU A 225 9.23 19.85 7.33
CA GLU A 225 9.15 20.80 8.44
C GLU A 225 9.55 20.10 9.75
N SER A 226 10.20 20.86 10.65
CA SER A 226 10.47 20.39 12.00
C SER A 226 9.39 20.87 12.97
N LEU A 227 8.82 19.97 13.76
CA LEU A 227 7.84 20.32 14.79
C LEU A 227 8.56 20.84 16.04
N THR A 228 8.46 22.14 16.30
CA THR A 228 9.08 22.79 17.47
C THR A 228 8.26 22.64 18.75
N ASN A 229 6.97 22.29 18.71
CA ASN A 229 6.07 22.34 19.88
C ASN A 229 5.11 21.16 20.02
N HIS A 230 5.40 19.97 19.52
CA HIS A 230 4.58 18.75 19.62
C HIS A 230 3.08 18.90 19.23
N LYS A 231 2.65 20.04 18.70
CA LYS A 231 1.30 20.27 18.22
C LYS A 231 1.22 20.04 16.72
N PHE A 232 1.00 18.77 16.35
CA PHE A 232 0.61 18.42 15.00
C PHE A 232 -0.90 18.67 14.85
N GLN A 233 -1.28 19.56 13.95
CA GLN A 233 -2.66 19.72 13.56
C GLN A 233 -2.87 19.07 12.20
N LYS A 234 -3.68 18.04 12.17
CA LYS A 234 -4.21 17.46 10.92
C LYS A 234 -5.01 18.55 10.22
N ARG A 235 -4.59 18.95 9.04
CA ARG A 235 -5.31 19.94 8.26
C ARG A 235 -5.18 19.64 6.78
N ILE A 236 -6.33 19.42 6.16
CA ILE A 236 -6.49 19.42 4.71
C ILE A 236 -7.14 20.76 4.39
N VAL A 237 -6.53 21.54 3.53
CA VAL A 237 -7.00 22.88 3.18
C VAL A 237 -7.05 23.03 1.67
N TRP A 238 -8.23 23.40 1.18
CA TRP A 238 -8.41 23.83 -0.19
C TRP A 238 -8.32 25.35 -0.28
N ASN A 239 -7.49 25.83 -1.17
CA ASN A 239 -7.39 27.26 -1.51
C ASN A 239 -7.91 27.47 -2.93
N PHE A 240 -8.87 28.35 -3.09
CA PHE A 240 -9.51 28.69 -4.36
C PHE A 240 -9.02 30.08 -4.80
N SER A 241 -7.97 30.08 -5.62
CA SER A 241 -7.43 31.30 -6.23
C SER A 241 -7.54 31.14 -7.74
N GLU A 242 -8.39 31.90 -8.41
CA GLU A 242 -8.44 31.82 -9.86
C GLU A 242 -7.12 32.27 -10.49
N PRO A 243 -6.57 31.56 -11.49
CA PRO A 243 -7.16 30.40 -12.16
C PRO A 243 -6.90 29.05 -11.48
N ASP A 244 -6.06 29.01 -10.43
CA ASP A 244 -5.55 27.78 -9.82
C ASP A 244 -6.30 27.43 -8.54
N THR A 245 -6.58 26.14 -8.38
CA THR A 245 -7.06 25.56 -7.11
C THR A 245 -5.89 24.82 -6.46
N SER A 246 -5.64 25.01 -5.18
CA SER A 246 -4.62 24.24 -4.47
C SER A 246 -5.15 23.51 -3.26
N LEU A 247 -4.53 22.40 -2.96
CA LEU A 247 -4.79 21.51 -1.84
C LEU A 247 -3.51 21.42 -0.99
N GLU A 248 -3.62 21.72 0.28
CA GLU A 248 -2.52 21.58 1.23
C GLU A 248 -2.85 20.55 2.29
N PHE A 249 -1.89 19.67 2.62
CA PHE A 249 -2.00 18.72 3.72
C PHE A 249 -0.63 18.37 4.30
N ARG A 250 -0.64 17.74 5.49
CA ARG A 250 0.57 17.40 6.24
C ARG A 250 0.54 15.94 6.67
N LEU A 251 1.69 15.28 6.55
CA LEU A 251 1.93 13.92 7.05
C LEU A 251 2.96 13.98 8.18
N ARG A 252 2.66 13.35 9.31
CA ARG A 252 3.63 13.15 10.37
C ARG A 252 4.41 11.86 10.10
N THR A 253 5.72 12.00 9.89
CA THR A 253 6.62 10.87 9.58
C THR A 253 7.64 10.60 10.67
N GLY A 254 7.64 11.41 11.74
CA GLY A 254 8.53 11.28 12.86
C GLY A 254 8.12 12.13 14.07
N TYR A 255 8.85 12.05 15.17
CA TYR A 255 8.58 12.85 16.38
C TYR A 255 8.56 14.35 16.10
N SER A 256 9.56 14.81 15.37
CA SER A 256 9.74 16.22 15.00
C SER A 256 9.71 16.44 13.50
N SER A 257 9.34 15.43 12.72
CA SER A 257 9.35 15.46 11.25
C SER A 257 7.93 15.43 10.70
N VAL A 258 7.64 16.41 9.85
CA VAL A 258 6.38 16.52 9.12
C VAL A 258 6.69 16.82 7.67
N LEU A 259 6.06 16.10 6.76
CA LEU A 259 6.02 16.42 5.34
C LEU A 259 4.79 17.29 5.07
N HIS A 260 5.00 18.46 4.50
CA HIS A 260 3.96 19.36 4.06
C HIS A 260 3.87 19.32 2.54
N PHE A 261 2.70 18.94 2.03
CA PHE A 261 2.41 18.86 0.60
C PHE A 261 1.53 20.02 0.18
N THR A 262 1.84 20.57 -0.99
CA THR A 262 1.02 21.56 -1.70
C THR A 262 0.79 21.04 -3.11
N VAL A 263 -0.46 20.76 -3.45
CA VAL A 263 -0.87 20.27 -4.77
C VAL A 263 -1.66 21.36 -5.49
N THR A 264 -1.22 21.74 -6.66
CA THR A 264 -1.86 22.79 -7.48
C THR A 264 -2.49 22.16 -8.72
N PHE A 265 -3.74 22.51 -9.00
CA PHE A 265 -4.51 22.07 -10.14
C PHE A 265 -4.65 23.20 -11.15
N SER A 266 -4.41 22.93 -12.44
CA SER A 266 -4.46 23.94 -13.52
C SER A 266 -5.87 24.41 -13.88
N SER A 267 -6.89 23.76 -13.33
CA SER A 267 -8.31 24.13 -13.50
C SER A 267 -9.10 23.77 -12.25
N GLY A 268 -10.32 24.30 -12.13
CA GLY A 268 -11.18 23.98 -10.99
C GLY A 268 -11.48 22.48 -10.91
N VAL A 269 -11.32 21.92 -9.72
CA VAL A 269 -11.69 20.53 -9.40
C VAL A 269 -13.16 20.50 -8.99
N GLU A 270 -13.98 19.67 -9.62
CA GLU A 270 -15.40 19.54 -9.27
C GLU A 270 -15.56 19.15 -7.78
N GLU A 271 -16.58 19.70 -7.12
CA GLU A 271 -16.84 19.51 -5.68
C GLU A 271 -16.88 18.03 -5.27
N TYR A 272 -17.42 17.20 -6.12
CA TYR A 272 -17.51 15.77 -5.89
C TYR A 272 -16.11 15.12 -5.77
N PHE A 273 -15.20 15.41 -6.70
CA PHE A 273 -13.83 14.88 -6.65
C PHE A 273 -13.07 15.39 -5.44
N ARG A 274 -13.28 16.66 -5.05
CA ARG A 274 -12.70 17.22 -3.82
C ARG A 274 -13.10 16.42 -2.60
N LYS A 275 -14.40 16.10 -2.46
CA LYS A 275 -14.90 15.29 -1.33
C LYS A 275 -14.28 13.91 -1.29
N ILE A 276 -14.13 13.23 -2.43
CA ILE A 276 -13.46 11.92 -2.48
C ILE A 276 -12.00 12.05 -2.01
N LEU A 277 -11.26 13.04 -2.53
CA LEU A 277 -9.88 13.26 -2.15
C LEU A 277 -9.72 13.63 -0.66
N GLU A 278 -10.62 14.44 -0.11
CA GLU A 278 -10.62 14.77 1.31
C GLU A 278 -10.80 13.53 2.19
N VAL A 279 -11.75 12.67 1.86
CA VAL A 279 -11.98 11.42 2.60
C VAL A 279 -10.74 10.53 2.50
N PHE A 280 -10.27 10.28 1.29
CA PHE A 280 -9.09 9.45 1.08
C PHE A 280 -7.85 9.99 1.83
N LEU A 281 -7.54 11.28 1.68
CA LEU A 281 -6.38 11.88 2.34
C LEU A 281 -6.53 11.88 3.87
N SER A 282 -7.75 12.02 4.38
CA SER A 282 -8.00 11.93 5.82
C SER A 282 -7.69 10.54 6.36
N ASP A 283 -8.14 9.50 5.66
CA ASP A 283 -7.88 8.11 6.01
C ASP A 283 -6.39 7.78 5.83
N PHE A 284 -5.78 8.22 4.73
CA PHE A 284 -4.35 8.05 4.47
C PHE A 284 -3.48 8.71 5.56
N ILE A 285 -3.76 9.96 5.92
CA ILE A 285 -3.03 10.66 6.98
C ILE A 285 -3.17 9.93 8.32
N LEU A 286 -4.37 9.42 8.62
CA LEU A 286 -4.62 8.65 9.83
C LEU A 286 -3.83 7.34 9.85
N GLU A 287 -3.79 6.63 8.72
CA GLU A 287 -3.05 5.37 8.59
C GLU A 287 -1.53 5.58 8.73
N VAL A 288 -0.98 6.60 8.07
CA VAL A 288 0.43 6.97 8.22
C VAL A 288 0.77 7.30 9.69
N GLU A 289 -0.09 8.04 10.37
CA GLU A 289 0.11 8.39 11.78
C GLU A 289 0.02 7.17 12.70
N ASN A 290 -0.93 6.27 12.47
CA ASN A 290 -1.07 5.02 13.22
C ASN A 290 0.17 4.12 13.03
N ASN A 291 0.65 3.99 11.80
CA ASN A 291 1.86 3.24 11.49
C ASN A 291 3.09 3.82 12.20
N PHE A 292 3.21 5.16 12.18
CA PHE A 292 4.28 5.84 12.91
C PHE A 292 4.20 5.57 14.42
N ILE A 293 3.02 5.75 15.04
CA ILE A 293 2.83 5.54 16.48
C ILE A 293 3.13 4.08 16.86
N SER A 294 2.66 3.13 16.05
CA SER A 294 2.89 1.70 16.29
C SER A 294 4.38 1.36 16.27
N ARG A 295 5.12 1.80 15.24
CA ARG A 295 6.57 1.60 15.14
C ARG A 295 7.32 2.24 16.29
N ASP A 296 6.97 3.48 16.61
CA ASP A 296 7.60 4.20 17.71
C ASP A 296 7.37 3.56 19.07
N LEU A 297 6.16 3.04 19.30
CA LEU A 297 5.87 2.28 20.51
C LEU A 297 6.70 1.01 20.58
N THR A 298 6.82 0.27 19.48
CA THR A 298 7.66 -0.94 19.40
C THR A 298 9.13 -0.62 19.64
N ASP A 299 9.66 0.41 18.98
CA ASP A 299 11.05 0.86 19.19
C ASP A 299 11.31 1.30 20.63
N THR A 300 10.35 2.00 21.23
CA THR A 300 10.45 2.46 22.63
C THR A 300 10.42 1.27 23.59
N LEU A 301 9.52 0.31 23.37
CA LEU A 301 9.45 -0.92 24.15
C LEU A 301 10.77 -1.70 24.07
N TYR A 302 11.31 -1.87 22.87
CA TYR A 302 12.61 -2.52 22.67
C TYR A 302 13.73 -1.82 23.46
N LYS A 303 13.82 -0.51 23.39
CA LYS A 303 14.80 0.29 24.14
C LYS A 303 14.64 0.14 25.68
N ILE A 304 13.39 0.14 26.17
CA ILE A 304 13.11 -0.06 27.61
C ILE A 304 13.55 -1.45 28.03
N VAL A 305 13.22 -2.48 27.27
CA VAL A 305 13.66 -3.87 27.57
C VAL A 305 15.17 -3.96 27.56
N TYR A 306 15.82 -3.38 26.54
CA TYR A 306 17.28 -3.34 26.47
C TYR A 306 17.89 -2.69 27.71
N ILE A 307 17.40 -1.52 28.13
CA ILE A 307 17.90 -0.81 29.33
C ILE A 307 17.71 -1.66 30.60
N ILE A 308 16.54 -2.29 30.78
CA ILE A 308 16.26 -3.14 31.94
C ILE A 308 17.22 -4.33 31.97
N SER A 309 17.42 -4.99 30.82
CA SER A 309 18.33 -6.13 30.70
C SER A 309 19.78 -5.70 30.94
N GLU A 310 20.22 -4.58 30.37
CA GLU A 310 21.56 -4.04 30.55
C GLU A 310 21.83 -3.68 32.01
N VAL A 311 20.87 -3.04 32.69
CA VAL A 311 21.01 -2.73 34.14
C VAL A 311 21.14 -4.02 34.97
N THR A 312 20.41 -5.07 34.61
CA THR A 312 20.47 -6.36 35.29
C THR A 312 21.83 -7.04 35.05
N GLU A 313 22.30 -7.07 33.81
CA GLU A 313 23.56 -7.70 33.41
C GLU A 313 24.80 -6.92 33.89
N THR A 314 24.72 -5.59 33.97
CA THR A 314 25.81 -4.77 34.54
C THR A 314 26.19 -5.23 35.96
N ARG A 315 25.24 -5.76 36.76
CA ARG A 315 25.51 -6.33 38.05
C ARG A 315 26.31 -7.64 37.99
N SER A 316 26.18 -8.41 36.93
CA SER A 316 26.94 -9.66 36.68
C SER A 316 28.26 -9.43 35.95
N LEU A 317 28.60 -8.15 35.64
CA LEU A 317 29.79 -7.76 34.88
C LEU A 317 29.72 -8.24 33.38
N GLU A 318 28.55 -8.58 32.90
CA GLU A 318 28.29 -8.81 31.51
C GLU A 318 27.96 -7.49 30.81
N THR A 319 28.20 -7.39 29.51
CA THR A 319 28.03 -6.14 28.77
C THR A 319 26.69 -6.09 28.08
N GLY A 320 26.13 -4.89 27.87
CA GLY A 320 24.90 -4.69 27.09
C GLY A 320 24.95 -5.28 25.66
N GLU A 321 26.16 -5.44 25.11
CA GLU A 321 26.37 -6.12 23.83
C GLU A 321 25.93 -7.59 23.84
N HIS A 322 26.07 -8.30 24.97
CA HIS A 322 25.53 -9.64 25.15
C HIS A 322 24.02 -9.67 24.94
N VAL A 323 23.30 -8.80 25.64
CA VAL A 323 21.83 -8.72 25.55
C VAL A 323 21.37 -8.55 24.10
N ARG A 324 22.01 -7.62 23.36
CA ARG A 324 21.68 -7.36 21.95
C ARG A 324 21.95 -8.58 21.07
N ARG A 325 23.14 -9.19 21.19
CA ARG A 325 23.50 -10.36 20.38
C ARG A 325 22.56 -11.53 20.63
N VAL A 326 22.24 -11.82 21.90
CA VAL A 326 21.32 -12.91 22.27
C VAL A 326 19.94 -12.69 21.62
N GLY A 327 19.41 -11.47 21.64
CA GLY A 327 18.17 -11.12 20.95
C GLY A 327 18.25 -11.31 19.44
N GLU A 328 19.25 -10.72 18.78
CA GLU A 328 19.44 -10.81 17.32
C GLU A 328 19.58 -12.28 16.85
N ILE A 329 20.35 -13.09 17.57
CA ILE A 329 20.51 -14.51 17.23
C ILE A 329 19.20 -15.27 17.42
N ALA A 330 18.41 -14.94 18.45
CA ALA A 330 17.12 -15.56 18.70
C ALA A 330 16.16 -15.33 17.54
N LYS A 331 16.09 -14.10 17.01
CA LYS A 331 15.29 -13.77 15.82
C LYS A 331 15.75 -14.54 14.57
N ILE A 332 17.06 -14.61 14.33
CA ILE A 332 17.64 -15.36 13.22
C ILE A 332 17.22 -16.84 13.28
N LEU A 333 17.32 -17.47 14.47
CA LEU A 333 16.96 -18.88 14.63
C LEU A 333 15.44 -19.11 14.59
N ALA A 334 14.64 -18.21 15.15
CA ALA A 334 13.18 -18.28 15.08
C ALA A 334 12.71 -18.30 13.61
N THR A 335 13.23 -17.36 12.81
CA THR A 335 12.92 -17.28 11.37
C THR A 335 13.39 -18.54 10.62
N GLU A 336 14.59 -19.05 10.91
CA GLU A 336 15.13 -20.28 10.31
C GLU A 336 14.29 -21.53 10.66
N LEU A 337 13.70 -21.54 11.84
CA LEU A 337 12.83 -22.62 12.33
C LEU A 337 11.37 -22.48 11.85
N GLY A 338 11.04 -21.41 11.09
CA GLY A 338 9.72 -21.20 10.52
C GLY A 338 8.68 -20.64 11.50
N MET A 339 9.10 -19.95 12.54
CA MET A 339 8.19 -19.19 13.40
C MET A 339 7.62 -17.99 12.62
N GLU A 340 6.39 -17.59 12.94
CA GLU A 340 5.79 -16.39 12.36
C GLU A 340 6.57 -15.11 12.74
N ASP A 341 6.54 -14.10 11.90
CA ASP A 341 7.33 -12.86 12.09
C ASP A 341 7.10 -12.23 13.47
N LEU A 342 5.86 -12.17 13.94
CA LEU A 342 5.51 -11.63 15.25
C LEU A 342 6.06 -12.49 16.40
N GLU A 343 6.03 -13.82 16.26
CA GLU A 343 6.59 -14.72 17.24
C GLU A 343 8.12 -14.62 17.30
N ALA A 344 8.77 -14.43 16.15
CA ALA A 344 10.21 -14.21 16.06
C ALA A 344 10.62 -12.88 16.75
N GLU A 345 9.83 -11.83 16.59
CA GLU A 345 10.02 -10.56 17.32
C GLU A 345 9.81 -10.72 18.84
N TYR A 346 8.80 -11.48 19.24
CA TYR A 346 8.60 -11.78 20.65
C TYR A 346 9.77 -12.61 21.23
N LEU A 347 10.30 -13.56 20.46
CA LEU A 347 11.45 -14.35 20.93
C LEU A 347 12.73 -13.51 21.03
N GLU A 348 12.95 -12.56 20.11
CA GLU A 348 14.04 -11.59 20.19
C GLU A 348 14.02 -10.86 21.55
N ILE A 349 12.87 -10.28 21.90
CA ILE A 349 12.68 -9.55 23.15
C ILE A 349 12.74 -10.48 24.38
N ALA A 350 12.11 -11.65 24.29
CA ALA A 350 12.11 -12.64 25.37
C ALA A 350 13.52 -13.14 25.70
N ALA A 351 14.34 -13.33 24.69
CA ALA A 351 15.74 -13.73 24.84
C ALA A 351 16.58 -12.66 25.56
N MET A 352 16.31 -11.39 25.32
CA MET A 352 16.98 -10.29 26.04
C MET A 352 16.65 -10.27 27.53
N LEU A 353 15.48 -10.81 27.93
CA LEU A 353 14.97 -10.83 29.28
C LEU A 353 15.29 -12.14 30.04
N HIS A 354 16.01 -13.11 29.43
CA HIS A 354 16.19 -14.45 29.98
C HIS A 354 16.74 -14.44 31.40
N ASP A 355 17.65 -13.53 31.69
CA ASP A 355 18.39 -13.39 32.92
C ASP A 355 17.90 -12.26 33.85
N VAL A 356 16.74 -11.65 33.58
CA VAL A 356 16.19 -10.56 34.42
C VAL A 356 16.05 -10.94 35.89
N GLY A 357 15.91 -12.22 36.20
CA GLY A 357 15.82 -12.71 37.58
C GLY A 357 17.11 -12.61 38.38
N LYS A 358 18.27 -12.34 37.76
CA LYS A 358 19.54 -12.03 38.46
C LYS A 358 19.40 -10.83 39.41
N VAL A 359 18.40 -9.95 39.17
CA VAL A 359 18.09 -8.85 40.10
C VAL A 359 17.81 -9.30 41.52
N GLY A 360 17.32 -10.51 41.71
CA GLY A 360 17.02 -11.08 43.03
C GLY A 360 18.16 -11.92 43.64
N ILE A 361 19.31 -12.03 43.00
CA ILE A 361 20.46 -12.76 43.48
C ILE A 361 21.38 -11.81 44.28
N PRO A 362 21.87 -12.22 45.50
CA PRO A 362 22.78 -11.38 46.24
C PRO A 362 24.13 -11.15 45.54
N ASP A 363 24.66 -9.92 45.63
CA ASP A 363 25.92 -9.53 44.99
C ASP A 363 27.11 -10.41 45.44
N SER A 364 27.12 -10.89 46.70
CA SER A 364 28.13 -11.80 47.19
C SER A 364 28.22 -13.15 46.46
N ILE A 365 27.14 -13.55 45.78
CA ILE A 365 27.08 -14.75 44.95
C ILE A 365 27.30 -14.36 43.49
N LEU A 366 26.58 -13.34 43.02
CA LEU A 366 26.57 -12.92 41.60
C LEU A 366 27.96 -12.46 41.12
N MET A 367 28.69 -11.73 41.98
CA MET A 367 30.00 -11.13 41.68
C MET A 367 31.17 -11.92 42.25
N LYS A 368 30.95 -13.15 42.74
CA LYS A 368 31.99 -13.95 43.34
C LYS A 368 33.10 -14.31 42.34
N PRO A 369 34.37 -13.96 42.61
CA PRO A 369 35.47 -14.20 41.69
C PRO A 369 35.98 -15.67 41.66
N THR A 370 35.44 -16.54 42.52
CA THR A 370 35.81 -17.95 42.61
C THR A 370 34.61 -18.84 42.26
N GLN A 371 34.86 -20.14 42.08
CA GLN A 371 33.75 -21.08 41.90
C GLN A 371 32.75 -21.01 43.04
N LEU A 372 31.47 -21.10 42.71
CA LEU A 372 30.38 -21.16 43.67
C LEU A 372 30.40 -22.52 44.39
N SER A 373 30.10 -22.54 45.71
CA SER A 373 29.80 -23.80 46.42
C SER A 373 28.48 -24.38 45.88
N GLU A 374 28.17 -25.63 46.22
CA GLU A 374 26.90 -26.26 45.85
C GLU A 374 25.69 -25.45 46.35
N GLU A 375 25.74 -24.96 47.58
CA GLU A 375 24.68 -24.14 48.18
C GLU A 375 24.53 -22.78 47.50
N GLU A 376 25.62 -22.13 47.15
CA GLU A 376 25.64 -20.88 46.41
C GLU A 376 25.13 -21.08 44.99
N PHE A 377 25.45 -22.21 44.35
CA PHE A 377 24.97 -22.55 43.05
C PHE A 377 23.45 -22.81 43.05
N GLU A 378 22.89 -23.46 44.07
CA GLU A 378 21.46 -23.61 44.26
C GLU A 378 20.76 -22.25 44.44
N LEU A 379 21.39 -21.29 45.09
CA LEU A 379 20.88 -19.93 45.17
C LEU A 379 20.96 -19.22 43.80
N MET A 380 22.04 -19.41 43.07
CA MET A 380 22.17 -18.85 41.69
C MET A 380 21.08 -19.36 40.77
N LYS A 381 20.73 -20.67 40.78
CA LYS A 381 19.67 -21.27 39.98
C LYS A 381 18.30 -20.57 40.18
N ARG A 382 18.08 -19.92 41.32
CA ARG A 382 16.81 -19.25 41.62
C ARG A 382 16.51 -18.06 40.70
N HIS A 383 17.53 -17.52 39.99
CA HIS A 383 17.25 -16.45 39.01
C HIS A 383 16.20 -16.87 38.00
N THR A 384 16.16 -18.13 37.55
CA THR A 384 15.16 -18.63 36.59
C THR A 384 13.74 -18.51 37.16
N ILE A 385 13.55 -18.90 38.44
CA ILE A 385 12.25 -18.83 39.12
C ILE A 385 11.86 -17.38 39.42
N ILE A 386 12.83 -16.54 39.76
CA ILE A 386 12.60 -15.11 40.04
C ILE A 386 12.21 -14.40 38.75
N GLY A 387 12.95 -14.64 37.65
CA GLY A 387 12.64 -14.09 36.34
C GLY A 387 11.23 -14.48 35.87
N TYR A 388 10.88 -15.76 36.00
CA TYR A 388 9.52 -16.23 35.74
C TYR A 388 8.48 -15.45 36.55
N LYS A 389 8.68 -15.30 37.87
CA LYS A 389 7.75 -14.59 38.74
C LYS A 389 7.57 -13.12 38.34
N ILE A 390 8.65 -12.46 37.97
CA ILE A 390 8.60 -11.04 37.53
C ILE A 390 7.81 -10.91 36.23
N LEU A 391 8.16 -11.72 35.24
CA LEU A 391 7.59 -11.59 33.89
C LEU A 391 6.17 -12.12 33.79
N SER A 392 5.79 -13.16 34.54
CA SER A 392 4.45 -13.75 34.52
C SER A 392 3.35 -12.89 35.17
N THR A 393 3.71 -11.71 35.71
CA THR A 393 2.72 -10.76 36.25
C THR A 393 1.89 -10.05 35.16
N VAL A 394 2.35 -10.07 33.93
CA VAL A 394 1.70 -9.41 32.78
C VAL A 394 1.12 -10.48 31.86
N ASP A 395 -0.18 -10.47 31.67
CA ASP A 395 -0.87 -11.37 30.72
C ASP A 395 -0.80 -10.79 29.30
N HIS A 396 0.28 -11.13 28.62
CA HIS A 396 0.50 -10.75 27.22
C HIS A 396 1.40 -11.81 26.54
N PRO A 397 1.17 -12.20 25.27
CA PRO A 397 1.94 -13.25 24.58
C PRO A 397 3.46 -13.09 24.69
N LEU A 398 3.98 -11.86 24.52
CA LEU A 398 5.40 -11.56 24.72
C LEU A 398 5.89 -11.94 26.11
N PHE A 399 5.18 -11.51 27.17
CA PHE A 399 5.61 -11.77 28.56
C PHE A 399 5.41 -13.23 28.96
N ASN A 400 4.43 -13.91 28.38
CA ASN A 400 4.25 -15.36 28.54
C ASN A 400 5.43 -16.12 27.94
N MET A 401 5.90 -15.71 26.75
CA MET A 401 7.11 -16.27 26.15
C MET A 401 8.36 -15.92 26.97
N ALA A 402 8.54 -14.67 27.35
CA ALA A 402 9.69 -14.23 28.12
C ALA A 402 9.78 -14.92 29.50
N SER A 403 8.67 -15.10 30.22
CA SER A 403 8.62 -15.83 31.49
C SER A 403 9.00 -17.31 31.30
N THR A 404 8.54 -17.91 30.19
CA THR A 404 8.89 -19.29 29.82
C THR A 404 10.37 -19.41 29.51
N VAL A 405 10.95 -18.51 28.75
CA VAL A 405 12.40 -18.45 28.49
C VAL A 405 13.17 -18.29 29.78
N ALA A 406 12.82 -17.32 30.61
CA ALA A 406 13.49 -17.08 31.89
C ALA A 406 13.49 -18.33 32.81
N LEU A 407 12.39 -19.08 32.79
CA LEU A 407 12.28 -20.28 33.64
C LEU A 407 13.12 -21.46 33.14
N TYR A 408 13.17 -21.66 31.81
CA TYR A 408 13.60 -22.92 31.21
C TYR A 408 14.89 -22.86 30.37
N HIS A 409 15.51 -21.71 30.15
CA HIS A 409 16.69 -21.57 29.28
C HIS A 409 17.91 -22.36 29.79
N HIS A 410 17.92 -22.82 31.05
CA HIS A 410 18.92 -23.70 31.60
C HIS A 410 18.54 -25.18 31.72
N GLU A 411 17.38 -25.55 31.16
CA GLU A 411 17.07 -26.97 30.95
C GLU A 411 17.98 -27.56 29.87
N ASN A 412 18.43 -28.80 30.06
CA ASN A 412 19.25 -29.54 29.12
C ASN A 412 18.40 -30.57 28.38
N TRP A 413 18.65 -30.80 27.12
CA TRP A 413 17.92 -31.77 26.31
C TRP A 413 17.86 -33.17 26.91
N ASP A 414 18.90 -33.60 27.59
CA ASP A 414 18.99 -34.91 28.25
C ASP A 414 18.30 -34.98 29.63
N GLY A 415 17.76 -33.85 30.13
CA GLY A 415 17.09 -33.78 31.46
C GLY A 415 17.98 -33.50 32.62
N THR A 416 19.27 -33.17 32.39
CA THR A 416 20.24 -32.85 33.46
C THR A 416 20.23 -31.36 33.85
N GLY A 417 19.36 -30.56 33.27
CA GLY A 417 19.21 -29.13 33.47
C GLY A 417 18.44 -28.76 34.74
N TYR A 418 18.12 -27.48 34.87
CA TYR A 418 17.33 -26.94 35.98
C TYR A 418 16.35 -25.86 35.47
N PRO A 419 15.28 -25.51 36.19
CA PRO A 419 14.96 -25.88 37.59
C PRO A 419 14.11 -27.15 37.74
N ARG A 420 13.57 -27.73 36.65
CA ARG A 420 12.63 -28.86 36.71
C ARG A 420 13.19 -30.16 36.17
N GLY A 421 14.31 -30.15 35.48
CA GLY A 421 14.89 -31.33 34.85
C GLY A 421 14.04 -31.88 33.70
N LEU A 422 13.42 -30.98 32.93
CA LEU A 422 12.65 -31.34 31.74
C LEU A 422 13.54 -31.96 30.67
N LYS A 423 12.99 -32.91 29.89
CA LYS A 423 13.74 -33.64 28.89
C LYS A 423 13.13 -33.55 27.51
N GLY A 424 13.97 -33.37 26.50
CA GLY A 424 13.55 -33.39 25.09
C GLY A 424 12.52 -32.29 24.77
N GLU A 425 11.43 -32.67 24.13
CA GLU A 425 10.37 -31.75 23.72
C GLU A 425 9.47 -31.28 24.87
N GLU A 426 9.62 -31.78 26.07
CA GLU A 426 8.99 -31.21 27.29
C GLU A 426 9.52 -29.79 27.55
N ILE A 427 10.75 -29.49 27.12
CA ILE A 427 11.32 -28.13 27.19
C ILE A 427 10.67 -27.28 26.10
N PRO A 428 10.05 -26.13 26.42
CA PRO A 428 9.46 -25.25 25.45
C PRO A 428 10.46 -24.83 24.36
N LEU A 429 10.00 -24.75 23.10
CA LEU A 429 10.84 -24.44 21.93
C LEU A 429 11.64 -23.14 22.13
N CYS A 430 11.00 -22.06 22.60
CA CYS A 430 11.65 -20.77 22.86
C CYS A 430 12.82 -20.90 23.86
N ALA A 431 12.68 -21.71 24.90
CA ALA A 431 13.73 -21.93 25.89
C ALA A 431 14.89 -22.77 25.32
N ARG A 432 14.59 -23.81 24.50
CA ARG A 432 15.61 -24.59 23.77
C ARG A 432 16.47 -23.73 22.84
N ILE A 433 15.82 -22.77 22.15
CA ILE A 433 16.51 -21.83 21.27
C ILE A 433 17.45 -20.93 22.10
N VAL A 434 16.94 -20.31 23.14
CA VAL A 434 17.77 -19.41 23.98
C VAL A 434 18.92 -20.15 24.68
N SER A 435 18.73 -21.41 25.07
CA SER A 435 19.78 -22.23 25.74
C SER A 435 21.06 -22.37 24.89
N ILE A 436 20.94 -22.60 23.58
CA ILE A 436 22.14 -22.72 22.72
C ILE A 436 22.77 -21.34 22.46
N ILE A 437 21.97 -20.29 22.41
CA ILE A 437 22.44 -18.93 22.17
C ILE A 437 23.24 -18.41 23.36
N ASP A 438 22.65 -18.49 24.56
CA ASP A 438 23.32 -18.08 25.82
C ASP A 438 24.64 -18.83 25.98
N PHE A 439 24.63 -20.14 25.80
CA PHE A 439 25.86 -20.95 25.88
C PHE A 439 26.92 -20.51 24.84
N TYR A 440 26.51 -20.24 23.60
CA TYR A 440 27.44 -19.79 22.56
C TYR A 440 28.01 -18.42 22.89
N ASP A 441 27.18 -17.46 23.28
CA ASP A 441 27.62 -16.11 23.64
C ASP A 441 28.55 -16.16 24.86
N ALA A 442 28.21 -17.00 25.85
CA ALA A 442 29.06 -17.23 27.01
C ALA A 442 30.46 -17.75 26.65
N LEU A 443 30.61 -18.55 25.62
CA LEU A 443 31.92 -19.03 25.15
C LEU A 443 32.68 -17.95 24.34
N ARG A 444 31.98 -17.12 23.59
CA ARG A 444 32.53 -16.11 22.69
C ARG A 444 32.80 -14.76 23.34
N SER A 445 32.38 -14.57 24.58
CA SER A 445 32.57 -13.34 25.34
C SER A 445 33.62 -13.48 26.43
N ASP A 446 34.38 -12.40 26.71
CA ASP A 446 35.29 -12.32 27.83
C ASP A 446 34.47 -12.31 29.15
N ARG A 447 34.85 -13.13 30.11
CA ARG A 447 34.29 -13.15 31.46
C ARG A 447 35.36 -12.79 32.50
N VAL A 448 34.96 -12.33 33.65
CA VAL A 448 35.87 -11.86 34.73
C VAL A 448 36.99 -12.85 35.03
N TYR A 449 36.74 -14.14 34.92
CA TYR A 449 37.65 -15.22 35.23
C TYR A 449 38.19 -15.99 34.00
N ARG A 450 37.78 -15.60 32.76
CA ARG A 450 38.15 -16.33 31.56
C ARG A 450 38.03 -15.46 30.31
N LYS A 451 39.02 -15.50 29.44
CA LYS A 451 38.93 -14.92 28.09
C LYS A 451 37.99 -15.72 27.18
N ALA A 452 37.47 -15.08 26.16
CA ALA A 452 36.69 -15.73 25.11
C ALA A 452 37.48 -16.88 24.49
N TYR A 453 36.81 -17.99 24.22
CA TYR A 453 37.39 -19.09 23.45
C TYR A 453 37.55 -18.72 21.99
N SER A 454 38.50 -19.37 21.32
CA SER A 454 38.61 -19.29 19.87
C SER A 454 37.37 -19.86 19.17
N GLU A 455 37.19 -19.50 17.94
CA GLU A 455 36.07 -20.03 17.15
C GLU A 455 36.11 -21.56 17.05
N GLU A 456 37.28 -22.12 16.83
CA GLU A 456 37.49 -23.57 16.75
C GLU A 456 37.14 -24.30 18.04
N GLU A 457 37.57 -23.77 19.18
CA GLU A 457 37.26 -24.34 20.49
C GLU A 457 35.77 -24.25 20.80
N THR A 458 35.14 -23.10 20.46
CA THR A 458 33.71 -22.90 20.65
C THR A 458 32.90 -23.93 19.85
N LEU A 459 33.27 -24.17 18.60
CA LEU A 459 32.61 -25.18 17.76
C LEU A 459 32.75 -26.58 18.33
N LYS A 460 33.95 -26.94 18.88
CA LYS A 460 34.17 -28.23 19.55
C LYS A 460 33.20 -28.40 20.73
N PHE A 461 33.04 -27.36 21.55
CA PHE A 461 32.12 -27.40 22.68
C PHE A 461 30.67 -27.55 22.25
N LEU A 462 30.24 -26.79 21.21
CA LEU A 462 28.87 -26.90 20.67
C LEU A 462 28.59 -28.31 20.16
N HIS A 463 29.50 -28.88 19.35
CA HIS A 463 29.33 -30.24 18.79
C HIS A 463 29.28 -31.31 19.90
N SER A 464 30.12 -31.20 20.93
CA SER A 464 30.11 -32.17 22.03
C SER A 464 28.87 -32.08 22.94
N SER A 465 28.17 -30.97 22.92
CA SER A 465 26.95 -30.68 23.67
C SER A 465 25.66 -31.01 22.88
N ASN A 466 25.76 -31.28 21.58
CA ASN A 466 24.62 -31.64 20.75
C ASN A 466 23.99 -32.97 21.21
N GLY A 467 22.66 -33.00 21.34
CA GLY A 467 21.88 -34.15 21.82
C GLY A 467 21.98 -34.38 23.34
N LYS A 468 22.81 -33.61 24.07
CA LYS A 468 22.92 -33.60 25.54
C LYS A 468 22.31 -32.32 26.10
N LYS A 469 22.99 -31.22 25.86
CA LYS A 469 22.54 -29.90 26.30
C LYS A 469 21.52 -29.30 25.33
N PHE A 470 21.75 -29.47 24.02
CA PHE A 470 20.94 -28.84 22.97
C PHE A 470 20.09 -29.83 22.21
N ASP A 471 18.93 -29.36 21.79
CA ASP A 471 18.08 -30.03 20.80
C ASP A 471 18.82 -30.18 19.47
N PRO A 472 18.98 -31.40 18.94
CA PRO A 472 19.65 -31.62 17.66
C PRO A 472 19.08 -30.82 16.50
N LYS A 473 17.75 -30.60 16.45
CA LYS A 473 17.10 -29.81 15.39
C LYS A 473 17.51 -28.34 15.48
N ILE A 474 17.55 -27.79 16.69
CA ILE A 474 17.96 -26.40 16.90
C ILE A 474 19.46 -26.23 16.65
N PHE A 475 20.26 -27.20 17.06
CA PHE A 475 21.69 -27.22 16.74
C PHE A 475 21.94 -27.20 15.23
N GLU A 476 21.22 -28.00 14.44
CA GLU A 476 21.33 -27.98 12.99
C GLU A 476 20.91 -26.62 12.40
N ALA A 477 19.82 -26.01 12.88
CA ALA A 477 19.39 -24.68 12.45
C ALA A 477 20.46 -23.62 12.78
N PHE A 478 21.05 -23.68 13.98
CA PHE A 478 22.16 -22.82 14.40
C PHE A 478 23.35 -22.95 13.45
N MET A 479 23.72 -24.18 13.10
CA MET A 479 24.85 -24.42 12.18
C MET A 479 24.58 -23.95 10.77
N ARG A 480 23.35 -24.06 10.28
CA ARG A 480 22.97 -23.47 8.97
C ARG A 480 23.12 -21.95 8.94
N LYS A 481 22.88 -21.26 10.08
CA LYS A 481 22.99 -19.80 10.22
C LYS A 481 24.33 -19.34 10.80
N TYR A 482 25.25 -20.26 11.03
CA TYR A 482 26.50 -19.96 11.73
C TYR A 482 27.29 -18.81 11.11
N ASP A 483 27.38 -18.74 9.79
CA ASP A 483 28.09 -17.65 9.07
C ASP A 483 27.44 -16.27 9.28
N GLN A 484 26.13 -16.22 9.50
CA GLN A 484 25.41 -14.99 9.82
C GLN A 484 25.63 -14.63 11.29
N ILE A 485 25.52 -15.60 12.18
CA ILE A 485 25.65 -15.43 13.64
C ILE A 485 27.07 -14.97 14.00
N ARG A 486 28.11 -15.57 13.45
CA ARG A 486 29.51 -15.22 13.79
C ARG A 486 29.88 -13.78 13.44
N LYS A 487 29.21 -13.16 12.45
CA LYS A 487 29.43 -11.74 12.08
C LYS A 487 29.03 -10.77 13.20
N LEU A 488 28.17 -11.17 14.12
CA LEU A 488 27.78 -10.35 15.26
C LEU A 488 28.89 -10.21 16.32
N TYR A 489 30.00 -10.97 16.17
CA TYR A 489 31.17 -10.98 17.07
C TYR A 489 32.42 -10.38 16.44
N GLN A 490 32.29 -9.80 15.23
CA GLN A 490 33.36 -9.09 14.50
C GLN A 490 33.23 -7.59 14.70
#